data_3a4c94d49c3c84f26727137031b225db
#
_entry.id   3a4c94d49c3c84f26727137031b225db
#
_cell.length_a   1.000
_cell.length_b   1.000
_cell.length_c   1.000
_cell.angle_alpha   90.00
_cell.angle_beta   90.00
_cell.angle_gamma   90.00
#
_symmetry.space_group_name_H-M   'P 1'
#
loop_
_entity.id
_entity.type
_entity.pdbx_description
1 polymer ?
#
loop_
_entity_poly.entity_id
_entity_poly.type
_entity_poly.pdbx_seq_one_letter_code
_entity_poly.pdbx_strand_id
1 'polypeptide(L)'
;HQVSLQKKILARERELNMKPVLPAFAGHVPADLKRIYPEADIQHLGKWAGFADAYRCNFLNPNDALFAKIQKLFLDEQKKLFGTDHIYGLDPFNEVDPPSFEPEYLRKIASDMYATLTAADPKAQWMQMTWMFYFDKDKWTSERMKALLTGVPQNKMILLDYHCENVELWKRTEHFHDQPYIWCYLGNFGGNTTLTGNVKESGERLENALINGGGNLKGIGSTLEGLDVMQFPYEYILEKAWNLNVDDDKWIECLADRHVGCVSQPVRDAWKRLFNDIYVQVPRTLGTLPGYRPALNRNSEKRTSNVYSNVDRLWF
;
A
#
# COMPACT_ATOMS: atom_id res chain seq x y z
N HIS A 1 18.40 -6.08 18.29
CA HIS A 1 18.92 -5.22 17.22
C HIS A 1 17.78 -4.48 16.47
N GLN A 2 16.77 -5.19 15.95
CA GLN A 2 15.63 -4.59 15.20
C GLN A 2 14.88 -3.53 16.03
N VAL A 3 14.51 -3.81 17.27
CA VAL A 3 13.84 -2.84 18.16
C VAL A 3 14.68 -1.56 18.33
N SER A 4 16.02 -1.70 18.53
CA SER A 4 16.90 -0.54 18.68
C SER A 4 16.98 0.28 17.38
N LEU A 5 17.01 -0.38 16.23
CA LEU A 5 17.01 0.29 14.92
C LEU A 5 15.68 1.01 14.70
N GLN A 6 14.56 0.34 14.95
CA GLN A 6 13.23 0.94 14.78
C GLN A 6 13.05 2.20 15.63
N LYS A 7 13.52 2.19 16.89
CA LYS A 7 13.50 3.39 17.74
C LYS A 7 14.25 4.57 17.10
N LYS A 8 15.41 4.33 16.48
CA LYS A 8 16.19 5.38 15.80
C LYS A 8 15.48 5.90 14.55
N ILE A 9 14.87 4.99 13.77
CA ILE A 9 14.09 5.37 12.57
C ILE A 9 12.93 6.28 12.98
N LEU A 10 12.09 5.85 13.92
CA LEU A 10 10.94 6.63 14.38
C LEU A 10 11.33 8.00 14.98
N ALA A 11 12.44 8.06 15.73
CA ALA A 11 12.95 9.32 16.25
C ALA A 11 13.32 10.27 15.08
N ARG A 12 14.02 9.75 14.07
CA ARG A 12 14.41 10.53 12.91
C ARG A 12 13.23 10.98 12.05
N GLU A 13 12.24 10.14 11.87
CA GLU A 13 11.00 10.51 11.16
C GLU A 13 10.30 11.68 11.86
N ARG A 14 10.15 11.63 13.19
CA ARG A 14 9.54 12.70 13.97
C ARG A 14 10.34 14.00 13.95
N GLU A 15 11.69 13.93 13.98
CA GLU A 15 12.57 15.09 13.79
C GLU A 15 12.34 15.78 12.44
N LEU A 16 11.97 15.00 11.41
CA LEU A 16 11.63 15.51 10.06
C LEU A 16 10.17 15.92 9.92
N ASN A 17 9.42 16.03 11.02
CA ASN A 17 7.97 16.30 11.05
C ASN A 17 7.11 15.25 10.32
N MET A 18 7.63 14.04 10.12
CA MET A 18 6.86 12.91 9.62
C MET A 18 6.02 12.31 10.77
N LYS A 19 4.90 11.72 10.40
CA LYS A 19 4.05 11.00 11.35
C LYS A 19 4.15 9.50 11.05
N PRO A 20 4.91 8.74 11.85
CA PRO A 20 4.96 7.28 11.71
C PRO A 20 3.59 6.64 11.81
N VAL A 21 3.36 5.66 10.95
CA VAL A 21 2.19 4.78 11.01
C VAL A 21 2.65 3.44 11.56
N LEU A 22 2.16 3.07 12.72
CA LEU A 22 2.48 1.80 13.36
C LEU A 22 1.33 0.81 13.18
N PRO A 23 1.60 -0.51 13.14
CA PRO A 23 0.53 -1.48 13.01
C PRO A 23 -0.33 -1.53 14.28
N ALA A 24 -1.63 -1.83 14.10
CA ALA A 24 -2.49 -2.28 15.18
C ALA A 24 -2.85 -3.76 15.02
N PHE A 25 -3.52 -4.34 16.00
CA PHE A 25 -3.97 -5.73 15.91
C PHE A 25 -5.16 -5.84 14.96
N ALA A 26 -4.97 -6.50 13.83
CA ALA A 26 -5.97 -6.64 12.77
C ALA A 26 -6.83 -7.92 12.86
N GLY A 27 -6.72 -8.69 13.94
CA GLY A 27 -7.54 -9.89 14.17
C GLY A 27 -6.87 -11.21 13.80
N HIS A 28 -5.74 -11.21 13.12
CA HIS A 28 -5.04 -12.44 12.74
C HIS A 28 -4.39 -13.09 13.97
N VAL A 29 -4.72 -14.35 14.21
CA VAL A 29 -4.25 -15.10 15.38
C VAL A 29 -3.78 -16.51 15.00
N PRO A 30 -2.88 -17.13 15.79
CA PRO A 30 -2.54 -18.55 15.61
C PRO A 30 -3.76 -19.45 15.85
N ALA A 31 -3.85 -20.56 15.13
CA ALA A 31 -4.90 -21.57 15.34
C ALA A 31 -4.94 -22.09 16.79
N ASP A 32 -3.78 -22.28 17.40
CA ASP A 32 -3.63 -22.76 18.76
C ASP A 32 -4.17 -21.81 19.83
N LEU A 33 -4.52 -20.57 19.50
CA LEU A 33 -5.12 -19.64 20.45
C LEU A 33 -6.43 -20.21 21.01
N LYS A 34 -7.19 -20.94 20.19
CA LYS A 34 -8.43 -21.61 20.61
C LYS A 34 -8.22 -22.69 21.67
N ARG A 35 -7.03 -23.27 21.75
CA ARG A 35 -6.67 -24.21 22.82
C ARG A 35 -6.57 -23.52 24.20
N ILE A 36 -6.15 -22.26 24.20
CA ILE A 36 -6.01 -21.43 25.44
C ILE A 36 -7.33 -20.74 25.76
N TYR A 37 -8.06 -20.29 24.74
CA TYR A 37 -9.35 -19.59 24.82
C TYR A 37 -10.39 -20.35 24.01
N PRO A 38 -10.97 -21.47 24.54
CA PRO A 38 -11.90 -22.31 23.79
C PRO A 38 -13.14 -21.60 23.30
N GLU A 39 -13.61 -20.60 24.06
CA GLU A 39 -14.83 -19.83 23.74
C GLU A 39 -14.58 -18.67 22.76
N ALA A 40 -13.32 -18.40 22.37
CA ALA A 40 -13.02 -17.32 21.45
C ALA A 40 -13.65 -17.53 20.07
N ASP A 41 -14.28 -16.50 19.53
CA ASP A 41 -14.87 -16.50 18.18
C ASP A 41 -13.78 -16.34 17.13
N ILE A 42 -13.15 -17.47 16.79
CA ILE A 42 -12.07 -17.55 15.80
C ILE A 42 -12.57 -18.31 14.57
N GLN A 43 -12.48 -17.68 13.41
CA GLN A 43 -12.93 -18.21 12.13
C GLN A 43 -11.74 -18.36 11.17
N HIS A 44 -11.84 -19.31 10.23
CA HIS A 44 -10.88 -19.40 9.12
C HIS A 44 -11.27 -18.41 8.02
N LEU A 45 -10.31 -17.62 7.58
CA LEU A 45 -10.45 -16.79 6.37
C LEU A 45 -10.28 -17.65 5.10
N GLY A 46 -10.46 -17.03 3.93
CA GLY A 46 -10.20 -17.64 2.64
C GLY A 46 -8.76 -18.14 2.47
N LYS A 47 -8.52 -18.93 1.43
CA LYS A 47 -7.16 -19.33 1.05
C LYS A 47 -6.45 -18.17 0.37
N TRP A 48 -5.19 -17.96 0.71
CA TRP A 48 -4.34 -17.00 0.01
C TRP A 48 -3.49 -17.70 -1.05
N ALA A 49 -3.43 -17.12 -2.26
CA ALA A 49 -2.55 -17.54 -3.35
C ALA A 49 -2.53 -19.06 -3.67
N GLY A 50 -3.61 -19.77 -3.39
CA GLY A 50 -3.70 -21.21 -3.65
C GLY A 50 -2.95 -22.11 -2.68
N PHE A 51 -2.42 -21.58 -1.57
CA PHE A 51 -1.77 -22.39 -0.53
C PHE A 51 -2.74 -23.41 0.09
N ALA A 52 -2.18 -24.49 0.68
CA ALA A 52 -2.94 -25.52 1.34
C ALA A 52 -3.68 -24.99 2.59
N ASP A 53 -4.75 -25.70 3.00
CA ASP A 53 -5.60 -25.30 4.13
C ASP A 53 -4.82 -25.07 5.44
N ALA A 54 -3.72 -25.78 5.65
CA ALA A 54 -2.84 -25.59 6.81
C ALA A 54 -2.26 -24.16 6.95
N TYR A 55 -2.26 -23.38 5.86
CA TYR A 55 -1.76 -22.00 5.82
C TYR A 55 -2.86 -20.96 5.83
N ARG A 56 -4.13 -21.36 6.03
CA ARG A 56 -5.23 -20.39 6.14
C ARG A 56 -5.07 -19.54 7.39
N CYS A 57 -5.33 -18.25 7.23
CA CYS A 57 -5.36 -17.33 8.35
C CYS A 57 -6.54 -17.62 9.27
N ASN A 58 -6.32 -17.49 10.57
CA ASN A 58 -7.38 -17.53 11.58
C ASN A 58 -7.65 -16.09 12.01
N PHE A 59 -8.91 -15.75 12.10
CA PHE A 59 -9.38 -14.41 12.40
C PHE A 59 -10.24 -14.40 13.64
N LEU A 60 -9.83 -13.66 14.65
CA LEU A 60 -10.59 -13.41 15.87
C LEU A 60 -11.58 -12.29 15.59
N ASN A 61 -12.86 -12.55 15.86
CA ASN A 61 -13.91 -11.57 15.61
C ASN A 61 -13.75 -10.33 16.50
N PRO A 62 -13.81 -9.10 15.94
CA PRO A 62 -13.65 -7.86 16.70
C PRO A 62 -14.67 -7.62 17.80
N ASN A 63 -15.84 -8.28 17.77
CA ASN A 63 -16.82 -8.21 18.85
C ASN A 63 -16.49 -9.12 20.04
N ASP A 64 -15.51 -10.00 19.93
CA ASP A 64 -15.03 -10.81 21.03
C ASP A 64 -14.24 -9.97 22.05
N ALA A 65 -14.52 -10.15 23.33
CA ALA A 65 -13.80 -9.44 24.41
C ALA A 65 -12.29 -9.70 24.39
N LEU A 66 -11.85 -10.85 23.88
CA LEU A 66 -10.44 -11.19 23.73
C LEU A 66 -9.77 -10.27 22.67
N PHE A 67 -10.48 -9.88 21.60
CA PHE A 67 -9.94 -8.95 20.60
C PHE A 67 -9.58 -7.61 21.26
N ALA A 68 -10.51 -7.00 22.00
CA ALA A 68 -10.26 -5.74 22.69
C ALA A 68 -9.12 -5.84 23.70
N LYS A 69 -9.02 -6.98 24.40
CA LYS A 69 -7.91 -7.25 25.33
C LYS A 69 -6.56 -7.32 24.61
N ILE A 70 -6.49 -8.05 23.49
CA ILE A 70 -5.25 -8.17 22.68
C ILE A 70 -4.89 -6.81 22.10
N GLN A 71 -5.85 -6.09 21.48
CA GLN A 71 -5.64 -4.75 20.91
C GLN A 71 -5.01 -3.82 21.94
N LYS A 72 -5.62 -3.77 23.14
CA LYS A 72 -5.11 -2.90 24.21
C LYS A 72 -3.68 -3.27 24.64
N LEU A 73 -3.40 -4.54 24.89
CA LEU A 73 -2.07 -5.01 25.28
C LEU A 73 -1.04 -4.74 24.19
N PHE A 74 -1.40 -4.99 22.94
CA PHE A 74 -0.53 -4.75 21.80
C PHE A 74 -0.14 -3.27 21.68
N LEU A 75 -1.12 -2.36 21.75
CA LEU A 75 -0.86 -0.93 21.67
C LEU A 75 -0.15 -0.39 22.90
N ASP A 76 -0.44 -0.89 24.11
CA ASP A 76 0.26 -0.50 25.33
C ASP A 76 1.75 -0.85 25.24
N GLU A 77 2.11 -2.06 24.79
CA GLU A 77 3.50 -2.47 24.62
C GLU A 77 4.20 -1.72 23.48
N GLN A 78 3.50 -1.52 22.35
CA GLN A 78 4.01 -0.73 21.25
C GLN A 78 4.30 0.72 21.67
N LYS A 79 3.39 1.34 22.41
CA LYS A 79 3.56 2.70 22.94
C LYS A 79 4.73 2.83 23.90
N LYS A 80 4.97 1.83 24.76
CA LYS A 80 6.15 1.81 25.65
C LYS A 80 7.45 1.74 24.86
N LEU A 81 7.46 0.96 23.77
CA LEU A 81 8.67 0.74 22.96
C LEU A 81 8.96 1.89 21.99
N PHE A 82 7.92 2.42 21.33
CA PHE A 82 8.04 3.25 20.13
C PHE A 82 7.32 4.60 20.23
N GLY A 83 6.54 4.83 21.27
CA GLY A 83 5.62 5.98 21.33
C GLY A 83 4.39 5.78 20.44
N THR A 84 3.65 6.85 20.17
CA THR A 84 2.52 6.85 19.24
C THR A 84 2.35 8.20 18.57
N ASP A 85 1.93 8.18 17.31
CA ASP A 85 1.51 9.34 16.53
C ASP A 85 0.00 9.25 16.21
N HIS A 86 -0.67 8.30 16.87
CA HIS A 86 -2.12 8.07 16.79
C HIS A 86 -2.64 7.61 15.42
N ILE A 87 -1.76 7.21 14.50
CA ILE A 87 -2.14 6.65 13.20
C ILE A 87 -1.70 5.19 13.17
N TYR A 88 -2.67 4.30 12.90
CA TYR A 88 -2.43 2.87 12.96
C TYR A 88 -2.83 2.19 11.65
N GLY A 89 -1.91 1.42 11.08
CA GLY A 89 -2.18 0.56 9.93
C GLY A 89 -3.00 -0.66 10.37
N LEU A 90 -4.16 -0.83 9.77
CA LEU A 90 -5.01 -2.00 9.90
C LEU A 90 -5.43 -2.45 8.51
N ASP A 91 -5.16 -3.70 8.18
CA ASP A 91 -5.53 -4.28 6.89
C ASP A 91 -5.98 -5.73 7.06
N PRO A 92 -7.22 -5.95 7.54
CA PRO A 92 -7.68 -7.27 7.94
C PRO A 92 -7.93 -8.24 6.79
N PHE A 93 -8.22 -7.75 5.58
CA PHE A 93 -8.68 -8.56 4.44
C PHE A 93 -7.94 -8.25 3.13
N ASN A 94 -6.65 -7.97 3.19
CA ASN A 94 -5.88 -7.45 2.05
C ASN A 94 -6.04 -8.30 0.76
N GLU A 95 -5.73 -9.60 0.81
CA GLU A 95 -5.87 -10.54 -0.31
C GLU A 95 -6.62 -11.80 0.10
N VAL A 96 -7.46 -11.71 1.10
CA VAL A 96 -8.29 -12.81 1.60
C VAL A 96 -9.73 -12.34 1.79
N ASP A 97 -10.68 -13.25 1.56
CA ASP A 97 -12.08 -12.96 1.77
C ASP A 97 -12.37 -12.71 3.27
N PRO A 98 -13.17 -11.69 3.61
CA PRO A 98 -13.74 -11.60 4.95
C PRO A 98 -14.65 -12.79 5.26
N PRO A 99 -14.99 -13.04 6.53
CA PRO A 99 -15.93 -14.10 6.89
C PRO A 99 -17.29 -13.96 6.21
N SER A 100 -17.72 -12.74 5.88
CA SER A 100 -18.93 -12.48 5.12
C SER A 100 -18.81 -11.19 4.31
N PHE A 101 -19.39 -11.19 3.10
CA PHE A 101 -19.53 -10.00 2.24
C PHE A 101 -20.88 -9.30 2.41
N GLU A 102 -21.72 -9.70 3.37
CA GLU A 102 -22.97 -9.00 3.65
C GLU A 102 -22.69 -7.56 4.13
N PRO A 103 -23.31 -6.54 3.52
CA PRO A 103 -23.03 -5.14 3.84
C PRO A 103 -23.17 -4.80 5.33
N GLU A 104 -24.17 -5.34 6.01
CA GLU A 104 -24.36 -5.13 7.45
C GLU A 104 -23.21 -5.74 8.26
N TYR A 105 -22.73 -6.93 7.88
CA TYR A 105 -21.57 -7.55 8.51
C TYR A 105 -20.32 -6.70 8.33
N LEU A 106 -20.05 -6.23 7.10
CA LEU A 106 -18.88 -5.39 6.80
C LEU A 106 -18.90 -4.07 7.57
N ARG A 107 -20.06 -3.44 7.67
CA ARG A 107 -20.24 -2.22 8.49
C ARG A 107 -19.96 -2.51 9.96
N LYS A 108 -20.53 -3.57 10.48
CA LYS A 108 -20.38 -3.94 11.88
C LYS A 108 -18.94 -4.26 12.23
N ILE A 109 -18.25 -5.07 11.42
CA ILE A 109 -16.86 -5.46 11.69
C ILE A 109 -15.92 -4.24 11.69
N ALA A 110 -16.10 -3.31 10.74
CA ALA A 110 -15.32 -2.08 10.71
C ALA A 110 -15.59 -1.20 11.95
N SER A 111 -16.85 -1.09 12.37
CA SER A 111 -17.25 -0.36 13.58
C SER A 111 -16.66 -0.97 14.84
N ASP A 112 -16.73 -2.28 15.00
CA ASP A 112 -16.20 -3.00 16.17
C ASP A 112 -14.67 -2.89 16.23
N MET A 113 -13.97 -3.05 15.11
CA MET A 113 -12.50 -2.87 15.05
C MET A 113 -12.11 -1.44 15.45
N TYR A 114 -12.81 -0.44 14.91
CA TYR A 114 -12.52 0.95 15.25
C TYR A 114 -12.83 1.26 16.71
N ALA A 115 -13.90 0.71 17.26
CA ALA A 115 -14.25 0.86 18.67
C ALA A 115 -13.15 0.29 19.59
N THR A 116 -12.60 -0.88 19.28
CA THR A 116 -11.50 -1.46 20.08
C THR A 116 -10.21 -0.65 19.96
N LEU A 117 -9.95 -0.09 18.77
CA LEU A 117 -8.80 0.78 18.53
C LEU A 117 -8.90 2.07 19.36
N THR A 118 -10.06 2.73 19.35
CA THR A 118 -10.29 3.98 20.10
C THR A 118 -10.41 3.77 21.61
N ALA A 119 -10.83 2.59 22.05
CA ALA A 119 -10.79 2.22 23.48
C ALA A 119 -9.34 2.13 24.00
N ALA A 120 -8.39 1.73 23.14
CA ALA A 120 -6.97 1.69 23.50
C ALA A 120 -6.26 3.03 23.28
N ASP A 121 -6.64 3.79 22.24
CA ASP A 121 -6.14 5.13 21.96
C ASP A 121 -7.28 6.05 21.45
N PRO A 122 -7.84 6.93 22.30
CA PRO A 122 -8.96 7.80 21.95
C PRO A 122 -8.71 8.76 20.78
N LYS A 123 -7.43 8.98 20.41
CA LYS A 123 -7.05 9.83 19.28
C LYS A 123 -6.79 9.04 18.00
N ALA A 124 -6.95 7.72 18.03
CA ALA A 124 -6.59 6.84 16.93
C ALA A 124 -7.27 7.24 15.61
N GLN A 125 -6.47 7.13 14.55
CA GLN A 125 -6.91 7.11 13.16
C GLN A 125 -6.50 5.77 12.55
N TRP A 126 -7.39 5.18 11.78
CA TRP A 126 -7.14 3.95 11.04
C TRP A 126 -6.57 4.29 9.66
N MET A 127 -5.41 3.77 9.30
CA MET A 127 -4.90 3.84 7.93
C MET A 127 -5.14 2.49 7.25
N GLN A 128 -5.86 2.52 6.12
CA GLN A 128 -6.26 1.33 5.35
C GLN A 128 -5.73 1.40 3.93
N MET A 129 -5.07 0.35 3.47
CA MET A 129 -4.77 0.16 2.05
C MET A 129 -6.03 -0.22 1.28
N THR A 130 -6.19 0.32 0.08
CA THR A 130 -7.35 0.00 -0.77
C THR A 130 -7.09 -1.18 -1.70
N TRP A 131 -5.96 -1.86 -1.56
CA TRP A 131 -5.56 -2.99 -2.41
C TRP A 131 -6.64 -4.07 -2.49
N MET A 132 -7.30 -4.40 -1.41
CA MET A 132 -8.40 -5.37 -1.38
C MET A 132 -9.52 -5.03 -2.38
N PHE A 133 -9.87 -3.76 -2.55
CA PHE A 133 -10.92 -3.31 -3.47
C PHE A 133 -10.48 -3.37 -4.94
N TYR A 134 -9.18 -3.31 -5.18
CA TYR A 134 -8.57 -3.50 -6.48
C TYR A 134 -8.39 -4.99 -6.83
N PHE A 135 -7.82 -5.75 -5.90
CA PHE A 135 -7.44 -7.15 -6.08
C PHE A 135 -8.65 -8.05 -6.38
N ASP A 136 -9.74 -7.87 -5.64
CA ASP A 136 -10.96 -8.67 -5.79
C ASP A 136 -12.19 -7.78 -6.12
N LYS A 137 -12.02 -7.00 -7.19
CA LYS A 137 -13.01 -6.00 -7.64
C LYS A 137 -14.42 -6.54 -7.86
N ASP A 138 -14.56 -7.82 -8.17
CA ASP A 138 -15.85 -8.45 -8.46
C ASP A 138 -16.60 -8.77 -7.16
N LYS A 139 -15.89 -9.03 -6.08
CA LYS A 139 -16.47 -9.23 -4.75
C LYS A 139 -16.72 -7.89 -4.02
N TRP A 140 -15.82 -6.92 -4.18
CA TRP A 140 -15.95 -5.62 -3.56
C TRP A 140 -16.80 -4.66 -4.40
N THR A 141 -18.13 -4.87 -4.36
CA THR A 141 -19.10 -3.98 -5.00
C THR A 141 -19.14 -2.60 -4.31
N SER A 142 -19.69 -1.58 -4.98
CA SER A 142 -19.83 -0.23 -4.41
C SER A 142 -20.59 -0.25 -3.07
N GLU A 143 -21.63 -1.07 -2.94
CA GLU A 143 -22.40 -1.22 -1.71
C GLU A 143 -21.55 -1.82 -0.57
N ARG A 144 -20.75 -2.84 -0.85
CA ARG A 144 -19.87 -3.50 0.13
C ARG A 144 -18.74 -2.56 0.58
N MET A 145 -18.11 -1.86 -0.37
CA MET A 145 -17.11 -0.85 -0.04
C MET A 145 -17.71 0.26 0.83
N LYS A 146 -18.87 0.80 0.44
CA LYS A 146 -19.60 1.79 1.24
C LYS A 146 -19.89 1.29 2.65
N ALA A 147 -20.37 0.08 2.78
CA ALA A 147 -20.68 -0.51 4.08
C ALA A 147 -19.46 -0.56 5.00
N LEU A 148 -18.31 -1.05 4.50
CA LEU A 148 -17.06 -1.09 5.26
C LEU A 148 -16.61 0.33 5.66
N LEU A 149 -16.51 1.23 4.68
CA LEU A 149 -15.97 2.58 4.89
C LEU A 149 -16.83 3.43 5.84
N THR A 150 -18.16 3.30 5.75
CA THR A 150 -19.09 4.02 6.62
C THR A 150 -19.32 3.35 7.97
N GLY A 151 -18.74 2.19 8.21
CA GLY A 151 -18.66 1.58 9.55
C GLY A 151 -17.73 2.34 10.49
N VAL A 152 -16.80 3.12 9.95
CA VAL A 152 -15.90 3.99 10.71
C VAL A 152 -16.38 5.44 10.61
N PRO A 153 -16.38 6.22 11.71
CA PRO A 153 -16.79 7.61 11.66
C PRO A 153 -16.00 8.43 10.63
N GLN A 154 -16.65 9.42 10.04
CA GLN A 154 -16.03 10.30 9.05
C GLN A 154 -14.73 10.93 9.57
N ASN A 155 -13.73 11.06 8.72
CA ASN A 155 -12.39 11.56 9.03
C ASN A 155 -11.57 10.71 10.01
N LYS A 156 -11.97 9.46 10.24
CA LYS A 156 -11.27 8.55 11.16
C LYS A 156 -10.59 7.36 10.45
N MET A 157 -10.86 7.16 9.17
CA MET A 157 -10.15 6.22 8.33
C MET A 157 -9.41 7.00 7.22
N ILE A 158 -8.10 6.85 7.12
CA ILE A 158 -7.27 7.41 6.04
C ILE A 158 -7.04 6.30 5.02
N LEU A 159 -7.46 6.50 3.79
CA LEU A 159 -7.31 5.50 2.73
C LEU A 159 -6.10 5.79 1.88
N LEU A 160 -5.32 4.76 1.56
CA LEU A 160 -4.29 4.82 0.54
C LEU A 160 -4.89 4.30 -0.75
N ASP A 161 -5.18 5.18 -1.73
CA ASP A 161 -5.60 4.76 -3.07
C ASP A 161 -4.38 4.18 -3.78
N TYR A 162 -4.23 2.88 -3.67
CA TYR A 162 -2.95 2.16 -3.64
C TYR A 162 -2.21 2.11 -4.98
N HIS A 163 -2.91 2.08 -6.12
CA HIS A 163 -2.34 1.77 -7.43
C HIS A 163 -2.90 2.69 -8.53
N CYS A 164 -2.77 4.00 -8.33
CA CYS A 164 -3.44 5.00 -9.16
C CYS A 164 -2.89 5.10 -10.58
N GLU A 165 -1.66 4.66 -10.84
CA GLU A 165 -1.14 4.56 -12.22
C GLU A 165 -1.89 3.53 -13.06
N ASN A 166 -2.65 2.64 -12.44
CA ASN A 166 -3.48 1.64 -13.10
C ASN A 166 -4.98 1.90 -12.90
N VAL A 167 -5.42 1.94 -11.65
CA VAL A 167 -6.83 2.14 -11.28
C VAL A 167 -6.94 3.12 -10.13
N GLU A 168 -7.68 4.19 -10.35
CA GLU A 168 -8.02 5.17 -9.32
C GLU A 168 -9.37 4.78 -8.70
N LEU A 169 -9.33 4.24 -7.49
CA LEU A 169 -10.53 3.75 -6.80
C LEU A 169 -11.41 4.90 -6.28
N TRP A 170 -10.86 6.08 -6.06
CA TRP A 170 -11.63 7.25 -5.66
C TRP A 170 -12.78 7.56 -6.64
N LYS A 171 -12.59 7.27 -7.95
CA LYS A 171 -13.61 7.48 -8.99
C LYS A 171 -14.80 6.52 -8.88
N ARG A 172 -14.56 5.26 -8.41
CA ARG A 172 -15.62 4.25 -8.30
C ARG A 172 -16.21 4.13 -6.89
N THR A 173 -15.71 4.89 -5.95
CA THR A 173 -16.14 4.88 -4.54
C THR A 173 -16.77 6.19 -4.10
N GLU A 174 -17.22 7.03 -5.02
CA GLU A 174 -17.75 8.36 -4.68
C GLU A 174 -16.80 9.11 -3.71
N HIS A 175 -15.52 9.21 -4.10
CA HIS A 175 -14.46 9.81 -3.24
C HIS A 175 -14.36 9.12 -1.87
N PHE A 176 -14.41 7.78 -1.85
CA PHE A 176 -14.35 6.99 -0.60
C PHE A 176 -15.41 7.38 0.45
N HIS A 177 -16.57 7.84 -0.01
CA HIS A 177 -17.69 8.27 0.84
C HIS A 177 -17.25 9.28 1.92
N ASP A 178 -16.49 10.29 1.48
CA ASP A 178 -15.96 11.40 2.28
C ASP A 178 -14.91 11.02 3.35
N GLN A 179 -14.41 9.79 3.37
CA GLN A 179 -13.22 9.47 4.17
C GLN A 179 -11.99 10.11 3.52
N PRO A 180 -11.03 10.63 4.32
CA PRO A 180 -9.79 11.18 3.79
C PRO A 180 -8.99 10.11 3.04
N TYR A 181 -8.40 10.50 1.91
CA TYR A 181 -7.55 9.59 1.14
C TYR A 181 -6.29 10.27 0.61
N ILE A 182 -5.32 9.44 0.28
CA ILE A 182 -4.05 9.82 -0.33
C ILE A 182 -3.98 9.12 -1.68
N TRP A 183 -3.76 9.89 -2.75
CA TRP A 183 -3.51 9.36 -4.08
C TRP A 183 -2.10 8.76 -4.11
N CYS A 184 -1.94 7.46 -4.41
CA CYS A 184 -0.66 6.78 -4.30
C CYS A 184 -0.20 6.19 -5.63
N TYR A 185 1.08 6.38 -5.92
CA TYR A 185 1.79 5.73 -7.00
C TYR A 185 2.54 4.50 -6.47
N LEU A 186 2.27 3.32 -7.01
CA LEU A 186 2.92 2.07 -6.61
C LEU A 186 4.26 1.88 -7.32
N GLY A 187 4.27 1.93 -8.64
CA GLY A 187 5.46 1.90 -9.49
C GLY A 187 6.09 0.52 -9.70
N ASN A 188 6.00 -0.39 -8.73
CA ASN A 188 6.54 -1.74 -8.84
C ASN A 188 5.85 -2.72 -7.89
N PHE A 189 5.99 -4.01 -8.16
CA PHE A 189 5.55 -5.10 -7.29
C PHE A 189 6.75 -5.87 -6.76
N GLY A 190 6.79 -6.10 -5.43
CA GLY A 190 7.83 -6.88 -4.78
C GLY A 190 9.26 -6.36 -4.99
N GLY A 191 9.43 -5.06 -5.19
CA GLY A 191 10.72 -4.45 -5.49
C GLY A 191 11.28 -4.76 -6.87
N ASN A 192 10.47 -5.30 -7.81
CA ASN A 192 10.90 -5.57 -9.17
C ASN A 192 11.11 -4.28 -9.96
N THR A 193 12.35 -3.97 -10.28
CA THR A 193 12.70 -2.84 -11.13
C THR A 193 12.53 -3.22 -12.60
N THR A 194 11.58 -2.59 -13.27
CA THR A 194 11.28 -2.83 -14.68
C THR A 194 11.13 -1.51 -15.44
N LEU A 195 11.27 -1.54 -16.76
CA LEU A 195 11.04 -0.36 -17.60
C LEU A 195 9.54 -0.16 -17.86
N THR A 196 8.81 0.07 -16.76
CA THR A 196 7.36 0.32 -16.74
C THR A 196 7.06 1.46 -15.78
N GLY A 197 5.83 1.88 -15.67
CA GLY A 197 5.44 2.89 -14.69
C GLY A 197 4.23 3.73 -15.08
N ASN A 198 3.82 3.67 -16.35
CA ASN A 198 2.73 4.52 -16.88
C ASN A 198 2.90 6.00 -16.47
N VAL A 199 4.14 6.50 -16.54
CA VAL A 199 4.59 7.70 -15.81
C VAL A 199 3.87 8.95 -16.29
N LYS A 200 3.78 9.16 -17.61
CA LYS A 200 3.13 10.34 -18.19
C LYS A 200 1.63 10.38 -17.86
N GLU A 201 0.93 9.29 -18.13
CA GLU A 201 -0.50 9.19 -17.81
C GLU A 201 -0.75 9.32 -16.30
N SER A 202 0.14 8.82 -15.47
CA SER A 202 0.05 8.97 -14.01
C SER A 202 0.14 10.42 -13.58
N GLY A 203 0.98 11.23 -14.24
CA GLY A 203 1.03 12.67 -14.03
C GLY A 203 -0.30 13.35 -14.37
N GLU A 204 -0.89 13.01 -15.51
CA GLU A 204 -2.19 13.53 -15.96
C GLU A 204 -3.33 13.10 -15.02
N ARG A 205 -3.31 11.86 -14.54
CA ARG A 205 -4.25 11.33 -13.54
C ARG A 205 -4.16 12.07 -12.21
N LEU A 206 -2.93 12.33 -11.75
CA LEU A 206 -2.70 13.10 -10.53
C LEU A 206 -3.24 14.52 -10.66
N GLU A 207 -2.96 15.21 -11.76
CA GLU A 207 -3.52 16.54 -12.04
C GLU A 207 -5.04 16.53 -11.98
N ASN A 208 -5.67 15.54 -12.62
CA ASN A 208 -7.12 15.37 -12.55
C ASN A 208 -7.62 15.10 -11.11
N ALA A 209 -6.90 14.27 -10.33
CA ALA A 209 -7.27 14.01 -8.95
C ALA A 209 -7.17 15.27 -8.07
N LEU A 210 -6.15 16.09 -8.26
CA LEU A 210 -5.97 17.35 -7.53
C LEU A 210 -7.08 18.37 -7.84
N ILE A 211 -7.63 18.34 -9.05
CA ILE A 211 -8.74 19.23 -9.46
C ILE A 211 -10.08 18.65 -9.04
N ASN A 212 -10.31 17.35 -9.25
CA ASN A 212 -11.64 16.72 -9.19
C ASN A 212 -11.78 15.69 -8.05
N GLY A 213 -10.72 15.41 -7.28
CA GLY A 213 -10.69 14.36 -6.27
C GLY A 213 -11.45 14.66 -4.98
N GLY A 214 -12.08 15.84 -4.89
CA GLY A 214 -12.88 16.25 -3.74
C GLY A 214 -12.07 16.83 -2.58
N GLY A 215 -12.76 17.45 -1.62
CA GLY A 215 -12.13 18.08 -0.46
C GLY A 215 -11.51 17.11 0.56
N ASN A 216 -11.76 15.82 0.38
CA ASN A 216 -11.22 14.74 1.21
C ASN A 216 -9.94 14.09 0.64
N LEU A 217 -9.47 14.47 -0.55
CA LEU A 217 -8.10 14.21 -0.98
C LEU A 217 -7.14 15.01 -0.09
N LYS A 218 -6.26 14.33 0.65
CA LYS A 218 -5.37 14.97 1.65
C LYS A 218 -3.92 15.06 1.22
N GLY A 219 -3.55 14.39 0.15
CA GLY A 219 -2.20 14.42 -0.35
C GLY A 219 -1.93 13.36 -1.40
N ILE A 220 -0.67 13.31 -1.80
CA ILE A 220 -0.13 12.27 -2.67
C ILE A 220 0.90 11.46 -1.92
N GLY A 221 1.12 10.24 -2.36
CA GLY A 221 2.05 9.33 -1.73
C GLY A 221 2.58 8.28 -2.67
N SER A 222 3.37 7.40 -2.11
CA SER A 222 3.92 6.23 -2.79
C SER A 222 3.67 4.99 -1.93
N THR A 223 3.22 3.93 -2.57
CA THR A 223 2.99 2.61 -1.94
C THR A 223 4.02 1.60 -2.41
N LEU A 224 5.22 2.05 -2.72
CA LEU A 224 6.29 1.19 -3.25
C LEU A 224 6.57 -0.02 -2.36
N GLU A 225 6.81 -1.16 -2.97
CA GLU A 225 7.02 -2.44 -2.29
C GLU A 225 8.50 -2.82 -2.14
N GLY A 226 9.40 -1.91 -2.37
CA GLY A 226 10.84 -2.14 -2.22
C GLY A 226 11.62 -0.84 -2.24
N LEU A 227 12.86 -0.89 -1.73
CA LEU A 227 13.73 0.28 -1.68
C LEU A 227 14.62 0.43 -2.92
N ASP A 228 14.86 -0.66 -3.65
CA ASP A 228 15.67 -0.65 -4.88
C ASP A 228 14.74 -0.46 -6.09
N VAL A 229 14.25 0.76 -6.26
CA VAL A 229 13.31 1.13 -7.31
C VAL A 229 13.93 2.15 -8.27
N MET A 230 13.37 2.27 -9.47
CA MET A 230 13.75 3.37 -10.37
C MET A 230 13.28 4.70 -9.81
N GLN A 231 14.19 5.61 -9.58
CA GLN A 231 13.90 6.91 -8.93
C GLN A 231 13.08 7.84 -9.81
N PHE A 232 13.34 7.85 -11.10
CA PHE A 232 12.76 8.84 -12.02
C PHE A 232 11.21 8.90 -12.01
N PRO A 233 10.45 7.78 -11.99
CA PRO A 233 8.99 7.86 -11.94
C PRO A 233 8.49 8.57 -10.68
N TYR A 234 9.10 8.26 -9.53
CA TYR A 234 8.72 8.88 -8.25
C TYR A 234 9.10 10.36 -8.20
N GLU A 235 10.30 10.73 -8.70
CA GLU A 235 10.69 12.13 -8.80
C GLU A 235 9.69 12.93 -9.65
N TYR A 236 9.29 12.39 -10.80
CA TYR A 236 8.32 13.04 -11.68
C TYR A 236 6.94 13.20 -11.04
N ILE A 237 6.40 12.14 -10.45
CA ILE A 237 5.09 12.18 -9.80
C ILE A 237 5.08 13.11 -8.59
N LEU A 238 6.15 13.09 -7.78
CA LEU A 238 6.26 13.98 -6.62
C LEU A 238 6.48 15.44 -7.02
N GLU A 239 7.17 15.72 -8.14
CA GLU A 239 7.29 17.07 -8.69
C GLU A 239 5.92 17.64 -9.07
N LYS A 240 5.07 16.85 -9.72
CA LYS A 240 3.70 17.21 -10.05
C LYS A 240 2.84 17.59 -8.83
N ALA A 241 3.18 17.11 -7.66
CA ALA A 241 2.51 17.51 -6.41
C ALA A 241 2.74 18.97 -6.03
N TRP A 242 3.91 19.47 -6.35
CA TRP A 242 4.31 20.85 -6.03
C TRP A 242 4.00 21.82 -7.16
N ASN A 243 4.01 21.34 -8.39
CA ASN A 243 3.85 22.16 -9.58
C ASN A 243 2.99 21.45 -10.64
N LEU A 244 1.71 21.81 -10.72
CA LEU A 244 0.79 21.25 -11.71
C LEU A 244 1.14 21.59 -13.16
N ASN A 245 1.90 22.67 -13.37
CA ASN A 245 2.27 23.15 -14.70
C ASN A 245 3.68 22.70 -15.11
N VAL A 246 4.07 21.48 -14.76
CA VAL A 246 5.35 20.92 -15.21
C VAL A 246 5.36 20.76 -16.72
N ASP A 247 6.31 21.44 -17.37
CA ASP A 247 6.65 21.20 -18.77
C ASP A 247 7.46 19.89 -18.84
N ASP A 248 6.82 18.83 -19.28
CA ASP A 248 7.39 17.49 -19.29
C ASP A 248 8.69 17.42 -20.08
N ASP A 249 8.78 18.10 -21.24
CA ASP A 249 9.97 18.10 -22.08
C ASP A 249 11.14 18.76 -21.37
N LYS A 250 10.94 19.91 -20.73
CA LYS A 250 11.98 20.59 -19.97
C LYS A 250 12.38 19.80 -18.72
N TRP A 251 11.41 19.19 -18.05
CA TRP A 251 11.69 18.39 -16.87
C TRP A 251 12.58 17.20 -17.21
N ILE A 252 12.26 16.48 -18.31
CA ILE A 252 13.05 15.35 -18.82
C ILE A 252 14.45 15.80 -19.27
N GLU A 253 14.57 16.96 -19.91
CA GLU A 253 15.87 17.50 -20.27
C GLU A 253 16.74 17.79 -19.04
N CYS A 254 16.15 18.39 -18.01
CA CYS A 254 16.84 18.65 -16.74
C CYS A 254 17.24 17.34 -16.05
N LEU A 255 16.38 16.31 -16.06
CA LEU A 255 16.71 14.99 -15.54
C LEU A 255 17.91 14.39 -16.29
N ALA A 256 17.87 14.41 -17.62
CA ALA A 256 18.94 13.89 -18.48
C ALA A 256 20.28 14.56 -18.18
N ASP A 257 20.30 15.89 -18.11
CA ASP A 257 21.50 16.67 -17.84
C ASP A 257 22.06 16.40 -16.42
N ARG A 258 21.19 16.24 -15.41
CA ARG A 258 21.61 15.84 -14.05
C ARG A 258 22.29 14.50 -14.02
N HIS A 259 21.78 13.52 -14.78
CA HIS A 259 22.35 12.17 -14.82
C HIS A 259 23.74 12.10 -15.39
N VAL A 260 24.09 12.97 -16.35
CA VAL A 260 25.41 12.98 -16.99
C VAL A 260 26.31 14.16 -16.53
N GLY A 261 25.75 15.07 -15.73
CA GLY A 261 26.50 16.21 -15.21
C GLY A 261 26.81 17.31 -16.24
N CYS A 262 26.22 17.26 -17.43
CA CYS A 262 26.38 18.28 -18.48
C CYS A 262 25.20 18.28 -19.44
N VAL A 263 25.05 19.34 -20.24
CA VAL A 263 24.07 19.38 -21.33
C VAL A 263 24.47 18.41 -22.44
N SER A 264 23.62 17.44 -22.73
CA SER A 264 23.88 16.42 -23.75
C SER A 264 22.62 16.11 -24.57
N GLN A 265 22.55 16.62 -25.78
CA GLN A 265 21.41 16.40 -26.66
C GLN A 265 21.11 14.92 -26.91
N PRO A 266 22.08 14.03 -27.18
CA PRO A 266 21.80 12.60 -27.36
C PRO A 266 21.16 11.95 -26.13
N VAL A 267 21.57 12.36 -24.91
CA VAL A 267 21.01 11.83 -23.66
C VAL A 267 19.59 12.37 -23.43
N ARG A 268 19.36 13.64 -23.71
CA ARG A 268 18.02 14.24 -23.67
C ARG A 268 17.05 13.51 -24.62
N ASP A 269 17.47 13.26 -25.86
CA ASP A 269 16.67 12.54 -26.85
C ASP A 269 16.38 11.11 -26.41
N ALA A 270 17.35 10.42 -25.82
CA ALA A 270 17.17 9.08 -25.28
C ALA A 270 16.15 9.06 -24.12
N TRP A 271 16.25 10.01 -23.18
CA TRP A 271 15.29 10.11 -22.08
C TRP A 271 13.88 10.47 -22.55
N LYS A 272 13.73 11.35 -23.52
CA LYS A 272 12.43 11.65 -24.13
C LYS A 272 11.78 10.39 -24.75
N ARG A 273 12.56 9.56 -25.43
CA ARG A 273 12.06 8.27 -25.96
C ARG A 273 11.70 7.29 -24.84
N LEU A 274 12.51 7.18 -23.80
CA LEU A 274 12.18 6.35 -22.63
C LEU A 274 10.85 6.79 -22.03
N PHE A 275 10.68 8.06 -21.78
CA PHE A 275 9.47 8.64 -21.17
C PHE A 275 8.23 8.44 -22.03
N ASN A 276 8.31 8.68 -23.33
CA ASN A 276 7.15 8.66 -24.23
C ASN A 276 6.81 7.27 -24.78
N ASP A 277 7.80 6.36 -24.90
CA ASP A 277 7.60 5.11 -25.62
C ASP A 277 7.74 3.87 -24.72
N ILE A 278 8.53 3.94 -23.64
CA ILE A 278 8.86 2.78 -22.79
C ILE A 278 8.13 2.81 -21.46
N TYR A 279 8.18 3.94 -20.74
CA TYR A 279 7.55 4.09 -19.42
C TYR A 279 6.03 4.34 -19.49
N VAL A 280 5.40 3.99 -20.60
CA VAL A 280 3.96 4.07 -20.84
C VAL A 280 3.18 2.85 -20.34
N GLN A 281 3.88 1.77 -19.97
CA GLN A 281 3.23 0.54 -19.51
C GLN A 281 2.96 0.58 -18.02
N VAL A 282 1.78 0.10 -17.63
CA VAL A 282 1.44 -0.15 -16.23
C VAL A 282 2.35 -1.22 -15.65
N PRO A 283 2.89 -1.05 -14.43
CA PRO A 283 3.69 -2.07 -13.76
C PRO A 283 2.92 -3.38 -13.63
N ARG A 284 3.63 -4.49 -13.82
CA ARG A 284 3.10 -5.85 -13.69
C ARG A 284 4.02 -6.68 -12.81
N THR A 285 3.47 -7.72 -12.21
CA THR A 285 4.23 -8.69 -11.40
C THR A 285 5.32 -9.40 -12.20
N LEU A 286 5.09 -9.59 -13.50
CA LEU A 286 6.08 -10.10 -14.43
C LEU A 286 6.76 -8.91 -15.13
N GLY A 287 8.03 -8.71 -14.85
CA GLY A 287 8.82 -7.66 -15.48
C GLY A 287 8.96 -7.84 -16.99
N THR A 288 9.26 -6.75 -17.68
CA THR A 288 9.66 -6.78 -19.09
C THR A 288 11.06 -7.36 -19.24
N LEU A 289 11.36 -7.97 -20.39
CA LEU A 289 12.68 -8.53 -20.66
C LEU A 289 13.85 -7.58 -20.36
N PRO A 290 13.80 -6.29 -20.69
CA PRO A 290 14.85 -5.33 -20.34
C PRO A 290 15.05 -5.12 -18.83
N GLY A 291 14.03 -5.40 -18.02
CA GLY A 291 14.12 -5.32 -16.55
C GLY A 291 14.83 -6.52 -15.91
N TYR A 292 15.08 -7.58 -16.66
CA TYR A 292 15.77 -8.76 -16.14
C TYR A 292 17.28 -8.60 -16.22
N ARG A 293 17.96 -8.76 -15.10
CA ARG A 293 19.42 -8.81 -15.08
C ARG A 293 19.90 -10.14 -15.67
N PRO A 294 20.95 -10.16 -16.51
CA PRO A 294 21.55 -11.39 -16.97
C PRO A 294 22.02 -12.24 -15.78
N ALA A 295 21.73 -13.54 -15.82
CA ALA A 295 22.26 -14.47 -14.83
C ALA A 295 23.37 -15.30 -15.46
N LEU A 296 24.54 -15.09 -15.00
CA LEU A 296 25.65 -15.97 -15.23
C LEU A 296 25.40 -17.37 -14.71
N ASN A 297 25.72 -18.33 -14.53
CA ASN A 297 25.54 -19.61 -13.80
C ASN A 297 24.07 -20.07 -13.60
N ARG A 298 23.18 -19.72 -14.51
CA ARG A 298 21.80 -20.18 -14.41
C ARG A 298 21.66 -21.61 -14.89
N ASN A 299 21.28 -22.52 -13.99
CA ASN A 299 20.90 -23.86 -14.41
C ASN A 299 19.52 -23.81 -15.08
N SER A 300 19.48 -24.05 -16.40
CA SER A 300 18.27 -24.01 -17.21
C SER A 300 17.24 -25.07 -16.81
N GLU A 301 17.65 -26.18 -16.22
CA GLU A 301 16.78 -27.26 -15.78
C GLU A 301 15.96 -26.92 -14.52
N LYS A 302 16.44 -25.94 -13.75
CA LYS A 302 15.73 -25.43 -12.57
C LYS A 302 14.94 -24.15 -12.85
N ARG A 303 14.68 -23.82 -14.08
CA ARG A 303 13.78 -22.73 -14.43
C ARG A 303 12.34 -23.06 -14.05
N THR A 304 12.03 -22.94 -12.80
CA THR A 304 10.74 -22.41 -12.47
C THR A 304 10.84 -20.94 -12.79
N SER A 305 10.35 -20.58 -13.93
CA SER A 305 10.15 -19.21 -14.31
C SER A 305 9.53 -18.47 -13.16
N ASN A 306 10.12 -17.53 -12.59
CA ASN A 306 9.34 -16.52 -11.93
C ASN A 306 10.20 -15.45 -11.27
N VAL A 307 9.52 -14.57 -10.71
CA VAL A 307 9.91 -13.41 -9.96
C VAL A 307 11.04 -13.73 -8.97
N TYR A 308 10.97 -14.84 -8.25
CA TYR A 308 11.96 -15.24 -7.23
C TYR A 308 13.37 -15.46 -7.78
N SER A 309 13.50 -15.89 -9.02
CA SER A 309 14.80 -16.04 -9.64
C SER A 309 15.49 -14.71 -9.96
N ASN A 310 14.78 -13.60 -9.87
CA ASN A 310 15.32 -12.26 -10.07
C ASN A 310 15.71 -11.60 -8.75
N VAL A 311 14.97 -11.88 -7.66
CA VAL A 311 15.28 -11.37 -6.33
C VAL A 311 16.64 -11.87 -5.86
N ASP A 312 16.94 -13.15 -6.07
CA ASP A 312 18.24 -13.76 -5.73
C ASP A 312 19.43 -13.14 -6.49
N ARG A 313 19.17 -12.29 -7.48
CA ARG A 313 20.21 -11.67 -8.31
C ARG A 313 20.40 -10.19 -8.04
N LEU A 314 19.51 -9.60 -7.32
CA LEU A 314 19.65 -8.20 -6.92
C LEU A 314 20.79 -8.01 -5.89
N TRP A 315 21.28 -9.11 -5.31
CA TRP A 315 22.22 -9.09 -4.19
C TRP A 315 23.61 -9.63 -4.51
N PHE A 316 23.90 -9.93 -5.78
CA PHE A 316 25.24 -10.41 -6.20
C PHE A 316 25.80 -9.60 -7.36
#